data_baf2db0452baded768b6097a51a38c8d
#
_entry.id   baf2db0452baded768b6097a51a38c8d
#
_cell.length_a   1.000
_cell.length_b   1.000
_cell.length_c   1.000
_cell.angle_alpha   90.00
_cell.angle_beta   90.00
_cell.angle_gamma   90.00
#
_symmetry.space_group_name_H-M   'P 1'
#
loop_
_entity.id
_entity.type
_entity.pdbx_description
1 polymer ?
#
loop_
_entity_poly.entity_id
_entity_poly.type
_entity_poly.pdbx_seq_one_letter_code
_entity_poly.pdbx_strand_id
1 'polypeptide(L)'
;MLAIVVRYDDHVELCDQAGLSCTYDAIPQKKGPKGSRAKVISELRETQKQSDLTTLMLQDGNKSYGSPPQSPTHYTRATGLLTHKLIEGCTDFFFTQMYPTMPILYKDQIRHAVGDMGHSVESYCLITSFLAFMLIQPGIVLKTGYLMDQPAGSVTNPKMGSVLMEEAIRVRKGYDYVENPTVNTVITSFFLFGCSFGLNKHNTAWFHLREATALAQILGMQDENTYMFDNVVETSRKRRLFWLLFVTERAYALQKHRPLTLHATISLPTVDQDPANYSLAGFIYLVNLYRPFDDTFIGLWNKSRTDCSPLTLARLQQQLTEALPQFLNTTESQAADLRTSQQWLRTMVWQLSIANGFLSSTSPDTSMTFRFPIEIAKDLVEVTRQFSKQSMEVHGIGLIEKVFDVACTLIDVMSCVPLESRKFEPGPQEYLNSLLTLISTLRGGESRFLPLVMAKIRDTLPAIGSQLPLHLIEKYNGSGHHGKRADRPEQQVELKQENSGGSSSAGSSPFETPSFMHYYPLA
;
A
#
# COMPACT_ATOMS: atom_id res chain seq x y z
N MET A 1 1.75 -16.81 28.44
CA MET A 1 1.73 -18.20 27.96
C MET A 1 2.97 -18.89 28.45
N LEU A 2 2.85 -19.71 29.49
CA LEU A 2 3.93 -20.59 29.95
C LEU A 2 4.08 -21.69 28.89
N ALA A 3 5.18 -21.68 28.16
CA ALA A 3 5.57 -22.81 27.34
C ALA A 3 5.96 -23.94 28.29
N ILE A 4 5.13 -24.96 28.38
CA ILE A 4 5.49 -26.21 29.01
C ILE A 4 6.52 -26.85 28.08
N VAL A 5 7.79 -26.73 28.45
CA VAL A 5 8.88 -27.52 27.88
C VAL A 5 8.73 -28.93 28.46
N VAL A 6 8.01 -29.80 27.77
CA VAL A 6 7.97 -31.22 28.07
C VAL A 6 9.36 -31.77 27.75
N ARG A 7 10.06 -32.30 28.72
CA ARG A 7 11.39 -32.90 28.54
C ARG A 7 11.27 -34.14 27.62
N TYR A 8 12.31 -34.39 26.85
CA TYR A 8 12.43 -35.52 25.93
C TYR A 8 12.10 -36.87 26.59
N ASP A 9 12.58 -37.04 27.82
CA ASP A 9 12.38 -38.26 28.61
C ASP A 9 10.92 -38.55 28.96
N ASP A 10 10.09 -37.50 29.19
CA ASP A 10 8.69 -37.62 29.53
C ASP A 10 7.84 -38.13 28.33
N HIS A 11 8.26 -37.87 27.09
CA HIS A 11 7.59 -38.36 25.90
C HIS A 11 7.85 -39.85 25.60
N VAL A 12 9.05 -40.32 25.88
CA VAL A 12 9.42 -41.74 25.70
C VAL A 12 8.66 -42.61 26.72
N GLU A 13 8.59 -42.18 27.98
CA GLU A 13 7.84 -42.87 29.03
C GLU A 13 6.34 -42.97 28.76
N LEU A 14 5.73 -41.91 28.24
CA LEU A 14 4.31 -41.88 27.88
C LEU A 14 3.97 -42.81 26.68
N CYS A 15 4.87 -42.92 25.72
CA CYS A 15 4.71 -43.84 24.59
C CYS A 15 4.84 -45.31 25.03
N ASP A 16 5.78 -45.61 25.90
CA ASP A 16 5.97 -46.96 26.46
C ASP A 16 4.77 -47.39 27.34
N GLN A 17 4.23 -46.51 28.17
CA GLN A 17 3.03 -46.77 28.95
C GLN A 17 1.79 -47.01 28.09
N ALA A 18 1.73 -46.42 26.88
CA ALA A 18 0.65 -46.60 25.93
C ALA A 18 0.86 -47.80 24.97
N GLY A 19 1.99 -48.52 25.08
CA GLY A 19 2.31 -49.65 24.19
C GLY A 19 2.56 -49.24 22.72
N LEU A 20 2.96 -47.96 22.49
CA LEU A 20 3.24 -47.40 21.18
C LEU A 20 4.75 -47.16 21.02
N SER A 21 5.30 -47.50 19.85
CA SER A 21 6.69 -47.17 19.53
C SER A 21 6.86 -45.66 19.40
N CYS A 22 7.75 -45.07 20.22
CA CYS A 22 7.97 -43.62 20.22
C CYS A 22 8.59 -43.16 18.88
N THR A 23 7.93 -42.26 18.20
CA THR A 23 8.40 -41.71 16.92
C THR A 23 9.57 -40.73 17.06
N TYR A 24 9.87 -40.29 18.28
CA TYR A 24 11.03 -39.44 18.60
C TYR A 24 12.36 -40.22 18.70
N ASP A 25 12.30 -41.54 18.86
CA ASP A 25 13.51 -42.42 18.86
C ASP A 25 13.97 -42.80 17.45
N ALA A 26 13.22 -42.41 16.40
CA ALA A 26 13.64 -42.64 15.04
C ALA A 26 14.78 -41.68 14.67
N ILE A 27 16.01 -42.23 14.57
CA ILE A 27 17.17 -41.49 14.03
C ILE A 27 16.78 -40.90 12.65
N PRO A 28 16.78 -39.57 12.46
CA PRO A 28 16.41 -38.98 11.19
C PRO A 28 17.39 -39.44 10.09
N GLN A 29 16.96 -40.31 9.20
CA GLN A 29 17.76 -40.63 8.01
C GLN A 29 17.83 -39.40 7.12
N LYS A 30 19.06 -38.91 6.86
CA LYS A 30 19.32 -37.84 5.88
C LYS A 30 18.76 -38.28 4.52
N LYS A 31 17.59 -37.78 4.14
CA LYS A 31 17.07 -37.90 2.76
C LYS A 31 17.94 -37.03 1.85
N GLY A 32 18.93 -37.62 1.20
CA GLY A 32 19.65 -36.97 0.13
C GLY A 32 18.76 -36.75 -1.11
N PRO A 33 19.04 -35.75 -1.94
CA PRO A 33 18.28 -35.53 -3.17
C PRO A 33 18.38 -36.75 -4.11
N LYS A 34 17.24 -37.32 -4.45
CA LYS A 34 17.14 -38.43 -5.43
C LYS A 34 16.86 -37.90 -6.84
N GLY A 35 17.53 -38.43 -7.85
CA GLY A 35 17.27 -38.16 -9.26
C GLY A 35 18.05 -37.00 -9.88
N SER A 36 17.51 -36.39 -10.92
CA SER A 36 18.16 -35.34 -11.73
C SER A 36 18.68 -34.12 -10.95
N ARG A 37 18.09 -33.80 -9.81
CA ARG A 37 18.55 -32.73 -8.91
C ARG A 37 19.93 -33.00 -8.30
N ALA A 38 20.24 -34.25 -7.95
CA ALA A 38 21.55 -34.64 -7.44
C ALA A 38 22.65 -34.42 -8.48
N LYS A 39 22.33 -34.73 -9.74
CA LYS A 39 23.26 -34.55 -10.88
C LYS A 39 23.54 -33.07 -11.14
N VAL A 40 22.49 -32.23 -11.16
CA VAL A 40 22.62 -30.78 -11.36
C VAL A 40 23.42 -30.11 -10.21
N ILE A 41 23.20 -30.53 -8.96
CA ILE A 41 23.96 -30.01 -7.81
C ILE A 41 25.45 -30.46 -7.90
N SER A 42 25.73 -31.68 -8.36
CA SER A 42 27.10 -32.15 -8.57
C SER A 42 27.79 -31.36 -9.69
N GLU A 43 27.12 -31.16 -10.82
CA GLU A 43 27.63 -30.36 -11.94
C GLU A 43 27.90 -28.91 -11.56
N LEU A 44 26.99 -28.29 -10.79
CA LEU A 44 27.20 -26.92 -10.27
C LEU A 44 28.39 -26.82 -9.31
N ARG A 45 28.62 -27.83 -8.45
CA ARG A 45 29.78 -27.86 -7.55
C ARG A 45 31.10 -28.10 -8.30
N GLU A 46 31.07 -28.88 -9.36
CA GLU A 46 32.26 -29.10 -10.21
C GLU A 46 32.60 -27.83 -10.99
N THR A 47 31.60 -27.13 -11.55
CA THR A 47 31.78 -25.85 -12.23
C THR A 47 32.32 -24.77 -11.28
N GLN A 48 31.84 -24.75 -10.06
CA GLN A 48 32.30 -23.81 -9.04
C GLN A 48 33.76 -24.11 -8.61
N LYS A 49 34.13 -25.40 -8.42
CA LYS A 49 35.51 -25.79 -8.13
C LYS A 49 36.47 -25.51 -9.29
N GLN A 50 36.00 -25.63 -10.54
CA GLN A 50 36.80 -25.28 -11.73
C GLN A 50 37.02 -23.78 -11.84
N SER A 51 35.99 -22.96 -11.50
CA SER A 51 36.11 -21.52 -11.43
C SER A 51 37.09 -21.07 -10.33
N ASP A 52 37.02 -21.67 -9.14
CA ASP A 52 37.93 -21.39 -8.03
C ASP A 52 39.38 -21.80 -8.35
N LEU A 53 39.58 -22.94 -9.01
CA LEU A 53 40.91 -23.38 -9.47
C LEU A 53 41.49 -22.47 -10.57
N THR A 54 40.66 -21.98 -11.49
CA THR A 54 41.08 -21.03 -12.52
C THR A 54 41.46 -19.68 -11.89
N THR A 55 40.73 -19.25 -10.86
CA THR A 55 41.06 -18.03 -10.11
C THR A 55 42.36 -18.17 -9.31
N LEU A 56 42.64 -19.34 -8.73
CA LEU A 56 43.87 -19.63 -8.01
C LEU A 56 45.11 -19.74 -8.96
N MET A 57 44.95 -20.31 -10.17
CA MET A 57 46.03 -20.40 -11.14
C MET A 57 46.38 -19.05 -11.79
N LEU A 58 45.49 -18.08 -11.77
CA LEU A 58 45.76 -16.72 -12.25
C LEU A 58 46.42 -15.82 -11.19
N GLN A 59 46.52 -16.27 -9.92
CA GLN A 59 47.12 -15.50 -8.82
C GLN A 59 48.63 -15.75 -8.60
N ASP A 60 49.24 -16.75 -9.27
CA ASP A 60 50.66 -17.15 -9.02
C ASP A 60 51.68 -16.47 -9.91
N GLY A 61 51.32 -15.39 -10.57
CA GLY A 61 52.21 -14.64 -11.47
C GLY A 61 52.17 -13.13 -11.29
N ASN A 62 52.33 -12.60 -10.08
CA ASN A 62 53.02 -11.29 -9.89
C ASN A 62 52.99 -10.85 -8.41
N LYS A 63 54.08 -11.05 -7.68
CA LYS A 63 54.32 -10.35 -6.42
C LYS A 63 54.82 -8.94 -6.73
N SER A 64 53.87 -8.00 -6.74
CA SER A 64 54.18 -6.57 -6.62
C SER A 64 53.41 -6.04 -5.43
N TYR A 65 54.12 -5.51 -4.43
CA TYR A 65 53.52 -4.80 -3.31
C TYR A 65 52.84 -3.54 -3.86
N GLY A 66 51.55 -3.54 -3.92
CA GLY A 66 50.74 -2.41 -4.38
C GLY A 66 49.45 -2.31 -3.58
N SER A 67 49.31 -1.23 -2.82
CA SER A 67 48.13 -0.48 -2.36
C SER A 67 46.84 -1.25 -1.98
N PRO A 68 46.10 -0.85 -0.94
CA PRO A 68 44.86 -1.48 -0.51
C PRO A 68 43.82 -1.49 -1.65
N PRO A 69 42.88 -2.45 -1.66
CA PRO A 69 41.92 -2.63 -2.76
C PRO A 69 41.16 -1.33 -2.96
N GLN A 70 41.23 -0.84 -4.18
CA GLN A 70 40.53 0.34 -4.64
C GLN A 70 39.01 0.12 -4.50
N SER A 71 38.38 1.18 -4.09
CA SER A 71 36.99 1.49 -3.95
C SER A 71 36.00 0.72 -4.83
N PRO A 72 34.77 0.50 -4.32
CA PRO A 72 33.73 -0.27 -4.99
C PRO A 72 33.47 0.29 -6.39
N THR A 73 33.22 -0.62 -7.31
CA THR A 73 32.82 -0.38 -8.69
C THR A 73 31.94 0.86 -8.81
N HIS A 74 32.44 1.90 -9.49
CA HIS A 74 31.67 3.09 -9.84
C HIS A 74 30.42 2.65 -10.61
N TYR A 75 29.28 2.59 -9.95
CA TYR A 75 28.00 2.45 -10.65
C TYR A 75 27.82 3.68 -11.52
N THR A 76 27.98 3.48 -12.83
CA THR A 76 27.85 4.56 -13.83
C THR A 76 26.42 5.10 -13.75
N ARG A 77 26.28 6.36 -13.40
CA ARG A 77 24.99 7.07 -13.37
C ARG A 77 24.57 7.31 -14.81
N ALA A 78 23.28 7.15 -15.08
CA ALA A 78 22.75 7.45 -16.40
C ALA A 78 22.80 8.97 -16.64
N THR A 79 23.67 9.39 -17.56
CA THR A 79 23.80 10.81 -17.93
C THR A 79 22.58 11.29 -18.69
N GLY A 80 22.10 12.50 -18.37
CA GLY A 80 21.01 13.15 -19.11
C GLY A 80 19.58 12.81 -18.66
N LEU A 81 19.37 11.87 -17.72
CA LEU A 81 18.03 11.58 -17.19
C LEU A 81 17.51 12.69 -16.27
N LEU A 82 18.38 13.33 -15.51
CA LEU A 82 18.05 14.33 -14.50
C LEU A 82 18.35 15.74 -15.05
N THR A 83 17.37 16.33 -15.74
CA THR A 83 17.52 17.73 -16.21
C THR A 83 17.20 18.71 -15.09
N HIS A 84 17.87 19.86 -15.07
CA HIS A 84 17.62 20.92 -14.07
C HIS A 84 16.13 21.36 -14.09
N LYS A 85 15.54 21.51 -15.26
CA LYS A 85 14.14 21.88 -15.43
C LYS A 85 13.18 20.84 -14.80
N LEU A 86 13.46 19.54 -14.98
CA LEU A 86 12.64 18.48 -14.39
C LEU A 86 12.72 18.51 -12.86
N ILE A 87 13.91 18.68 -12.31
CA ILE A 87 14.14 18.79 -10.86
C ILE A 87 13.38 19.98 -10.30
N GLU A 88 13.53 21.15 -10.90
CA GLU A 88 12.88 22.39 -10.51
C GLU A 88 11.35 22.26 -10.56
N GLY A 89 10.80 21.80 -11.69
CA GLY A 89 9.35 21.62 -11.83
C GLY A 89 8.74 20.64 -10.84
N CYS A 90 9.41 19.52 -10.57
CA CYS A 90 8.96 18.55 -9.55
C CYS A 90 9.07 19.12 -8.13
N THR A 91 10.15 19.85 -7.85
CA THR A 91 10.37 20.48 -6.54
C THR A 91 9.30 21.54 -6.26
N ASP A 92 9.04 22.43 -7.22
CA ASP A 92 8.01 23.46 -7.08
C ASP A 92 6.61 22.86 -6.88
N PHE A 93 6.28 21.84 -7.66
CA PHE A 93 4.99 21.15 -7.48
C PHE A 93 4.89 20.49 -6.10
N PHE A 94 5.94 19.81 -5.65
CA PHE A 94 5.95 19.17 -4.34
C PHE A 94 5.68 20.17 -3.22
N PHE A 95 6.45 21.25 -3.16
CA PHE A 95 6.34 22.25 -2.08
C PHE A 95 5.05 23.07 -2.15
N THR A 96 4.44 23.20 -3.34
CA THR A 96 3.19 23.95 -3.52
C THR A 96 1.96 23.07 -3.22
N GLN A 97 1.97 21.80 -3.63
CA GLN A 97 0.77 20.97 -3.64
C GLN A 97 0.83 19.79 -2.65
N MET A 98 2.00 19.16 -2.45
CA MET A 98 2.12 17.91 -1.68
C MET A 98 2.71 18.10 -0.28
N TYR A 99 3.53 19.12 -0.07
CA TYR A 99 4.17 19.38 1.21
C TYR A 99 3.19 19.43 2.40
N PRO A 100 1.98 20.02 2.27
CA PRO A 100 1.03 20.03 3.38
C PRO A 100 0.64 18.63 3.89
N THR A 101 0.56 17.65 3.01
CA THR A 101 0.20 16.25 3.35
C THR A 101 1.42 15.36 3.60
N MET A 102 2.60 15.76 3.10
CA MET A 102 3.86 15.01 3.18
C MET A 102 5.02 15.93 3.58
N PRO A 103 5.05 16.47 4.82
CA PRO A 103 6.02 17.50 5.23
C PRO A 103 7.38 16.90 5.64
N ILE A 104 8.01 16.10 4.77
CA ILE A 104 9.23 15.34 5.07
C ILE A 104 10.50 15.86 4.37
N LEU A 105 10.34 16.80 3.44
CA LEU A 105 11.46 17.41 2.72
C LEU A 105 11.54 18.90 3.03
N TYR A 106 12.75 19.45 2.95
CA TYR A 106 13.00 20.89 2.98
C TYR A 106 13.65 21.35 1.66
N LYS A 107 13.33 22.57 1.21
CA LYS A 107 13.88 23.12 -0.04
C LYS A 107 15.40 23.14 -0.06
N ASP A 108 16.02 23.51 1.05
CA ASP A 108 17.48 23.56 1.17
C ASP A 108 18.13 22.18 1.11
N GLN A 109 17.46 21.17 1.69
CA GLN A 109 17.90 19.77 1.59
C GLN A 109 17.90 19.28 0.14
N ILE A 110 16.81 19.53 -0.61
CA ILE A 110 16.75 19.16 -2.03
C ILE A 110 17.82 19.90 -2.82
N ARG A 111 18.00 21.21 -2.57
CA ARG A 111 19.04 22.02 -3.22
C ARG A 111 20.45 21.48 -2.95
N HIS A 112 20.74 21.13 -1.69
CA HIS A 112 22.00 20.51 -1.29
C HIS A 112 22.20 19.15 -1.98
N ALA A 113 21.18 18.26 -1.93
CA ALA A 113 21.25 16.96 -2.58
C ALA A 113 21.45 17.06 -4.09
N VAL A 114 20.82 18.02 -4.76
CA VAL A 114 21.04 18.30 -6.19
C VAL A 114 22.47 18.73 -6.47
N GLY A 115 23.06 19.61 -5.64
CA GLY A 115 24.46 20.01 -5.77
C GLY A 115 25.43 18.85 -5.56
N ASP A 116 25.10 17.92 -4.66
CA ASP A 116 25.96 16.81 -4.26
C ASP A 116 25.72 15.51 -5.06
N MET A 117 24.63 15.40 -5.83
CA MET A 117 24.30 14.17 -6.56
C MET A 117 25.38 13.72 -7.56
N GLY A 118 26.32 14.61 -7.93
CA GLY A 118 27.52 14.30 -8.73
C GLY A 118 28.54 13.47 -7.96
N HIS A 119 28.60 13.58 -6.66
CA HIS A 119 29.61 12.97 -5.80
C HIS A 119 29.04 11.91 -4.86
N SER A 120 27.80 12.10 -4.37
CA SER A 120 27.11 11.21 -3.44
C SER A 120 26.12 10.30 -4.16
N VAL A 121 26.28 8.98 -3.96
CA VAL A 121 25.32 7.96 -4.45
C VAL A 121 23.99 8.11 -3.75
N GLU A 122 24.00 8.41 -2.46
CA GLU A 122 22.80 8.62 -1.67
C GLU A 122 21.98 9.80 -2.19
N SER A 123 22.61 10.97 -2.40
CA SER A 123 21.97 12.17 -2.94
C SER A 123 21.38 11.89 -4.34
N TYR A 124 22.10 11.15 -5.18
CA TYR A 124 21.60 10.75 -6.48
C TYR A 124 20.37 9.86 -6.38
N CYS A 125 20.38 8.84 -5.51
CA CYS A 125 19.23 7.95 -5.29
C CYS A 125 18.03 8.70 -4.71
N LEU A 126 18.23 9.63 -3.77
CA LEU A 126 17.18 10.47 -3.22
C LEU A 126 16.49 11.29 -4.32
N ILE A 127 17.27 12.04 -5.10
CA ILE A 127 16.71 12.89 -6.17
C ILE A 127 16.03 12.03 -7.24
N THR A 128 16.66 10.94 -7.68
CA THR A 128 16.10 10.08 -8.73
C THR A 128 14.78 9.41 -8.28
N SER A 129 14.71 8.90 -7.05
CA SER A 129 13.50 8.31 -6.50
C SER A 129 12.39 9.34 -6.24
N PHE A 130 12.77 10.56 -5.80
CA PHE A 130 11.85 11.69 -5.67
C PHE A 130 11.22 12.05 -7.01
N LEU A 131 12.01 12.22 -8.07
CA LEU A 131 11.50 12.53 -9.40
C LEU A 131 10.63 11.40 -9.96
N ALA A 132 11.03 10.14 -9.76
CA ALA A 132 10.23 8.98 -10.13
C ALA A 132 8.84 9.03 -9.47
N PHE A 133 8.80 9.27 -8.16
CA PHE A 133 7.58 9.41 -7.39
C PHE A 133 6.69 10.54 -7.93
N MET A 134 7.26 11.71 -8.19
CA MET A 134 6.55 12.87 -8.72
C MET A 134 5.93 12.62 -10.09
N LEU A 135 6.62 11.90 -10.98
CA LEU A 135 6.14 11.58 -12.33
C LEU A 135 5.09 10.47 -12.36
N ILE A 136 5.12 9.54 -11.39
CA ILE A 136 4.16 8.44 -11.29
C ILE A 136 2.87 8.90 -10.61
N GLN A 137 2.92 9.86 -9.69
CA GLN A 137 1.73 10.37 -9.00
C GLN A 137 0.75 10.99 -10.02
N PRO A 138 -0.54 10.65 -9.96
CA PRO A 138 -1.56 11.34 -10.75
C PRO A 138 -1.65 12.82 -10.36
N GLY A 139 -1.92 13.69 -11.33
CA GLY A 139 -2.08 15.13 -11.06
C GLY A 139 -0.89 16.00 -11.46
N ILE A 140 0.31 15.46 -11.63
CA ILE A 140 1.42 16.24 -12.14
C ILE A 140 1.24 16.49 -13.63
N VAL A 141 1.09 17.77 -13.97
CA VAL A 141 1.14 18.27 -15.36
C VAL A 141 2.42 19.09 -15.50
N LEU A 142 3.49 18.45 -15.95
CA LEU A 142 4.69 19.17 -16.33
C LEU A 142 4.44 19.89 -17.65
N LYS A 143 4.68 21.22 -17.68
CA LYS A 143 4.58 22.01 -18.92
C LYS A 143 5.56 21.43 -19.95
N THR A 144 5.17 21.48 -21.23
CA THR A 144 5.87 20.92 -22.42
C THR A 144 7.29 21.44 -22.57
N GLY A 145 8.08 21.74 -21.81
CA GLY A 145 9.50 22.18 -21.87
C GLY A 145 10.36 21.58 -20.76
N TYR A 146 9.75 20.82 -19.86
CA TYR A 146 10.45 20.18 -18.72
C TYR A 146 10.96 18.77 -19.04
N LEU A 147 10.36 18.11 -20.03
CA LEU A 147 10.86 16.86 -20.58
C LEU A 147 11.74 17.20 -21.78
N MET A 148 12.90 16.55 -21.91
CA MET A 148 13.87 16.76 -23.01
C MET A 148 13.18 17.08 -24.33
N ASP A 149 13.88 17.71 -25.29
CA ASP A 149 13.50 18.00 -26.69
C ASP A 149 13.08 16.72 -27.46
N GLN A 150 12.15 15.98 -26.93
CA GLN A 150 11.53 14.81 -27.55
C GLN A 150 10.30 15.27 -28.34
N PRO A 151 10.08 14.72 -29.53
CA PRO A 151 8.90 15.06 -30.32
C PRO A 151 7.63 14.80 -29.50
N ALA A 152 6.69 15.77 -29.57
CA ALA A 152 5.43 15.73 -28.86
C ALA A 152 4.73 14.38 -29.07
N GLY A 153 4.63 13.56 -28.01
CA GLY A 153 3.90 12.29 -28.02
C GLY A 153 4.67 11.03 -27.64
N SER A 154 6.00 11.08 -27.40
CA SER A 154 6.80 9.84 -27.31
C SER A 154 6.92 9.18 -25.93
N VAL A 155 6.84 9.91 -24.79
CA VAL A 155 6.97 9.31 -23.45
C VAL A 155 5.97 9.92 -22.48
N THR A 156 5.11 9.09 -21.89
CA THR A 156 4.20 9.54 -20.83
C THR A 156 4.97 9.70 -19.50
N ASN A 157 4.54 10.65 -18.65
CA ASN A 157 5.16 10.88 -17.33
C ASN A 157 5.34 9.58 -16.48
N PRO A 158 4.36 8.65 -16.41
CA PRO A 158 4.53 7.40 -15.68
C PRO A 158 5.60 6.47 -16.27
N LYS A 159 5.80 6.45 -17.60
CA LYS A 159 6.87 5.65 -18.22
C LYS A 159 8.25 6.20 -17.85
N MET A 160 8.42 7.52 -17.92
CA MET A 160 9.65 8.17 -17.46
C MET A 160 9.89 7.95 -15.97
N GLY A 161 8.84 8.06 -15.15
CA GLY A 161 8.89 7.73 -13.74
C GLY A 161 9.35 6.30 -13.46
N SER A 162 8.89 5.32 -14.26
CA SER A 162 9.34 3.92 -14.15
C SER A 162 10.83 3.75 -14.46
N VAL A 163 11.34 4.43 -15.48
CA VAL A 163 12.77 4.43 -15.82
C VAL A 163 13.60 5.01 -14.68
N LEU A 164 13.18 6.14 -14.11
CA LEU A 164 13.87 6.75 -12.96
C LEU A 164 13.80 5.86 -11.71
N MET A 165 12.67 5.19 -11.46
CA MET A 165 12.55 4.24 -10.36
C MET A 165 13.55 3.07 -10.51
N GLU A 166 13.64 2.49 -11.70
CA GLU A 166 14.57 1.40 -12.00
C GLU A 166 16.03 1.87 -11.87
N GLU A 167 16.35 3.08 -12.32
CA GLU A 167 17.66 3.70 -12.15
C GLU A 167 18.02 3.91 -10.68
N ALA A 168 17.10 4.44 -9.86
CA ALA A 168 17.32 4.59 -8.43
C ALA A 168 17.60 3.24 -7.75
N ILE A 169 16.83 2.20 -8.07
CA ILE A 169 17.03 0.83 -7.54
C ILE A 169 18.38 0.27 -8.00
N ARG A 170 18.76 0.47 -9.26
CA ARG A 170 20.02 -0.02 -9.84
C ARG A 170 21.24 0.61 -9.14
N VAL A 171 21.24 1.93 -9.03
CA VAL A 171 22.36 2.67 -8.45
C VAL A 171 22.47 2.42 -6.94
N ARG A 172 21.34 2.30 -6.25
CA ARG A 172 21.28 2.03 -4.81
C ARG A 172 21.97 0.73 -4.39
N LYS A 173 22.00 -0.28 -5.26
CA LYS A 173 22.73 -1.54 -5.02
C LYS A 173 24.24 -1.35 -4.89
N GLY A 174 24.77 -0.19 -5.28
CA GLY A 174 26.19 0.10 -5.31
C GLY A 174 26.77 0.65 -4.01
N TYR A 175 25.97 0.82 -2.95
CA TYR A 175 26.46 1.24 -1.66
C TYR A 175 25.68 0.57 -0.51
N ASP A 176 26.35 0.50 0.63
CA ASP A 176 25.83 -0.19 1.81
C ASP A 176 24.99 0.76 2.67
N TYR A 177 23.74 0.98 2.24
CA TYR A 177 22.77 1.83 2.94
C TYR A 177 22.07 1.11 4.08
N VAL A 178 22.22 -0.21 4.20
CA VAL A 178 21.59 -1.00 5.25
C VAL A 178 22.39 -0.91 6.54
N GLU A 179 23.70 -1.08 6.47
CA GLU A 179 24.59 -0.96 7.63
C GLU A 179 24.79 0.49 8.06
N ASN A 180 24.68 1.44 7.12
CA ASN A 180 24.86 2.87 7.37
C ASN A 180 23.63 3.67 6.90
N PRO A 181 22.44 3.44 7.51
CA PRO A 181 21.23 4.13 7.10
C PRO A 181 21.28 5.61 7.49
N THR A 182 20.60 6.42 6.69
CA THR A 182 20.36 7.84 6.95
C THR A 182 18.88 8.16 6.77
N VAL A 183 18.47 9.34 7.17
CA VAL A 183 17.09 9.80 6.92
C VAL A 183 16.78 9.84 5.41
N ASN A 184 17.77 10.15 4.58
CA ASN A 184 17.62 10.16 3.13
C ASN A 184 17.39 8.75 2.54
N THR A 185 18.03 7.72 3.11
CA THR A 185 17.81 6.33 2.67
C THR A 185 16.40 5.84 3.04
N VAL A 186 15.87 6.26 4.19
CA VAL A 186 14.45 6.00 4.58
C VAL A 186 13.49 6.68 3.59
N ILE A 187 13.71 7.96 3.30
CA ILE A 187 12.90 8.73 2.34
C ILE A 187 12.97 8.11 0.93
N THR A 188 14.15 7.67 0.50
CA THR A 188 14.33 6.97 -0.78
C THR A 188 13.46 5.69 -0.85
N SER A 189 13.49 4.85 0.19
CA SER A 189 12.62 3.65 0.27
C SER A 189 11.15 4.00 0.26
N PHE A 190 10.77 5.08 0.96
CA PHE A 190 9.39 5.57 0.96
C PHE A 190 8.94 6.05 -0.43
N PHE A 191 9.77 6.78 -1.18
CA PHE A 191 9.44 7.16 -2.55
C PHE A 191 9.35 5.95 -3.49
N LEU A 192 10.24 4.96 -3.34
CA LEU A 192 10.17 3.71 -4.10
C LEU A 192 8.90 2.90 -3.77
N PHE A 193 8.44 2.92 -2.51
CA PHE A 193 7.13 2.40 -2.12
C PHE A 193 6.02 3.11 -2.91
N GLY A 194 5.99 4.45 -2.88
CA GLY A 194 4.97 5.25 -3.57
C GLY A 194 4.96 5.02 -5.08
N CYS A 195 6.14 4.89 -5.72
CA CYS A 195 6.26 4.52 -7.13
C CYS A 195 5.64 3.15 -7.41
N SER A 196 6.03 2.13 -6.63
CA SER A 196 5.55 0.76 -6.80
C SER A 196 4.05 0.64 -6.58
N PHE A 197 3.51 1.36 -5.58
CA PHE A 197 2.08 1.45 -5.30
C PHE A 197 1.32 2.09 -6.47
N GLY A 198 1.80 3.22 -6.99
CA GLY A 198 1.24 3.90 -8.17
C GLY A 198 1.23 3.03 -9.43
N LEU A 199 2.24 2.17 -9.59
CA LEU A 199 2.37 1.23 -10.71
C LEU A 199 1.65 -0.11 -10.49
N ASN A 200 0.87 -0.28 -9.44
CA ASN A 200 0.17 -1.53 -9.09
C ASN A 200 1.10 -2.73 -8.81
N LYS A 201 2.36 -2.47 -8.45
CA LYS A 201 3.35 -3.50 -8.08
C LYS A 201 3.28 -3.77 -6.57
N HIS A 202 2.20 -4.43 -6.11
CA HIS A 202 1.90 -4.55 -4.67
C HIS A 202 2.97 -5.25 -3.84
N ASN A 203 3.59 -6.33 -4.35
CA ASN A 203 4.65 -7.03 -3.62
C ASN A 203 5.90 -6.16 -3.46
N THR A 204 6.28 -5.43 -4.51
CA THR A 204 7.41 -4.49 -4.48
C THR A 204 7.08 -3.28 -3.59
N ALA A 205 5.86 -2.78 -3.63
CA ALA A 205 5.40 -1.72 -2.72
C ALA A 205 5.52 -2.17 -1.26
N TRP A 206 5.00 -3.36 -0.93
CA TRP A 206 5.14 -3.92 0.41
C TRP A 206 6.60 -4.04 0.86
N PHE A 207 7.46 -4.56 -0.01
CA PHE A 207 8.89 -4.68 0.27
C PHE A 207 9.52 -3.32 0.61
N HIS A 208 9.32 -2.29 -0.22
CA HIS A 208 9.91 -0.97 0.01
C HIS A 208 9.30 -0.24 1.22
N LEU A 209 8.03 -0.45 1.55
CA LEU A 209 7.44 0.08 2.78
C LEU A 209 8.08 -0.57 4.01
N ARG A 210 8.26 -1.89 4.01
CA ARG A 210 8.95 -2.62 5.09
C ARG A 210 10.41 -2.23 5.21
N GLU A 211 11.08 -2.00 4.09
CA GLU A 211 12.45 -1.47 4.07
C GLU A 211 12.51 -0.09 4.71
N ALA A 212 11.60 0.84 4.36
CA ALA A 212 11.55 2.17 4.96
C ALA A 212 11.29 2.11 6.48
N THR A 213 10.33 1.27 6.93
CA THR A 213 10.05 1.12 8.37
C THR A 213 11.19 0.44 9.12
N ALA A 214 11.86 -0.54 8.53
CA ALA A 214 13.03 -1.20 9.13
C ALA A 214 14.22 -0.23 9.27
N LEU A 215 14.55 0.53 8.22
CA LEU A 215 15.61 1.54 8.27
C LEU A 215 15.30 2.64 9.31
N ALA A 216 14.04 3.06 9.43
CA ALA A 216 13.62 4.00 10.45
C ALA A 216 13.83 3.44 11.87
N GLN A 217 13.58 2.13 12.09
CA GLN A 217 13.83 1.45 13.36
C GLN A 217 15.33 1.29 13.65
N ILE A 218 16.15 0.98 12.65
CA ILE A 218 17.62 0.93 12.79
C ILE A 218 18.18 2.30 13.21
N LEU A 219 17.62 3.39 12.68
CA LEU A 219 17.94 4.76 13.08
C LEU A 219 17.41 5.17 14.47
N GLY A 220 16.69 4.27 15.16
CA GLY A 220 16.11 4.56 16.46
C GLY A 220 14.97 5.57 16.44
N MET A 221 14.33 5.82 15.28
CA MET A 221 13.29 6.85 15.15
C MET A 221 12.02 6.58 16.01
N GLN A 222 11.86 5.39 16.54
CA GLN A 222 10.79 5.01 17.48
C GLN A 222 11.11 5.36 18.95
N ASP A 223 12.32 5.79 19.26
CA ASP A 223 12.77 6.16 20.61
C ASP A 223 12.86 7.69 20.73
N GLU A 224 12.13 8.26 21.72
CA GLU A 224 12.12 9.70 21.99
C GLU A 224 13.52 10.24 22.32
N ASN A 225 14.39 9.42 22.94
CA ASN A 225 15.75 9.82 23.28
C ASN A 225 16.62 10.15 22.05
N THR A 226 16.35 9.54 20.90
CA THR A 226 17.09 9.79 19.65
C THR A 226 16.97 11.25 19.19
N TYR A 227 15.91 11.94 19.59
CA TYR A 227 15.63 13.32 19.20
C TYR A 227 16.30 14.37 20.08
N MET A 228 16.95 13.99 21.19
CA MET A 228 17.57 14.92 22.14
C MET A 228 18.90 15.50 21.61
N PHE A 229 19.58 14.79 20.73
CA PHE A 229 20.94 15.13 20.28
C PHE A 229 20.96 15.79 18.89
N ASP A 230 19.83 15.80 18.17
CA ASP A 230 19.73 16.41 16.86
C ASP A 230 19.45 17.91 16.97
N ASN A 231 19.77 18.64 15.92
CA ASN A 231 19.28 20.01 15.81
C ASN A 231 17.76 20.04 15.58
N VAL A 232 17.13 21.18 15.87
CA VAL A 232 15.66 21.34 15.82
C VAL A 232 15.08 20.96 14.44
N VAL A 233 15.76 21.29 13.36
CA VAL A 233 15.31 21.02 11.98
C VAL A 233 15.34 19.52 11.69
N GLU A 234 16.41 18.83 12.05
CA GLU A 234 16.55 17.39 11.84
C GLU A 234 15.62 16.60 12.75
N THR A 235 15.48 17.00 14.02
CA THR A 235 14.47 16.47 14.96
C THR A 235 13.07 16.55 14.37
N SER A 236 12.67 17.72 13.87
CA SER A 236 11.35 17.93 13.28
C SER A 236 11.15 17.06 12.02
N ARG A 237 12.17 16.97 11.16
CA ARG A 237 12.14 16.15 9.94
C ARG A 237 11.97 14.65 10.24
N LYS A 238 12.80 14.12 11.15
CA LYS A 238 12.73 12.70 11.58
C LYS A 238 11.38 12.38 12.18
N ARG A 239 10.85 13.24 13.04
CA ARG A 239 9.56 13.06 13.70
C ARG A 239 8.41 13.03 12.69
N ARG A 240 8.39 13.95 11.72
CA ARG A 240 7.39 13.97 10.64
C ARG A 240 7.49 12.72 9.75
N LEU A 241 8.69 12.30 9.40
CA LEU A 241 8.91 11.09 8.60
C LEU A 241 8.42 9.84 9.33
N PHE A 242 8.73 9.70 10.62
CA PHE A 242 8.21 8.58 11.43
C PHE A 242 6.68 8.54 11.41
N TRP A 243 6.01 9.65 11.65
CA TRP A 243 4.55 9.70 11.66
C TRP A 243 3.94 9.53 10.26
N LEU A 244 4.61 9.94 9.21
CA LEU A 244 4.18 9.65 7.84
C LEU A 244 4.26 8.15 7.54
N LEU A 245 5.36 7.49 7.91
CA LEU A 245 5.50 6.03 7.77
C LEU A 245 4.44 5.30 8.60
N PHE A 246 4.17 5.76 9.82
CA PHE A 246 3.14 5.21 10.70
C PHE A 246 1.74 5.25 10.07
N VAL A 247 1.33 6.37 9.49
CA VAL A 247 0.05 6.53 8.78
C VAL A 247 0.02 5.64 7.53
N THR A 248 1.09 5.67 6.75
CA THR A 248 1.19 4.90 5.50
C THR A 248 1.14 3.39 5.75
N GLU A 249 1.83 2.91 6.78
CA GLU A 249 1.82 1.49 7.15
C GLU A 249 0.41 1.04 7.53
N ARG A 250 -0.33 1.83 8.31
CA ARG A 250 -1.71 1.54 8.71
C ARG A 250 -2.67 1.54 7.54
N ALA A 251 -2.60 2.55 6.68
CA ALA A 251 -3.41 2.60 5.46
C ALA A 251 -3.16 1.36 4.59
N TYR A 252 -1.90 1.00 4.38
CA TYR A 252 -1.53 -0.17 3.60
C TYR A 252 -1.92 -1.49 4.29
N ALA A 253 -1.80 -1.58 5.62
CA ALA A 253 -2.21 -2.74 6.41
C ALA A 253 -3.71 -3.02 6.29
N LEU A 254 -4.55 -1.97 6.35
CA LEU A 254 -6.00 -2.08 6.16
C LEU A 254 -6.36 -2.53 4.74
N GLN A 255 -5.71 -1.95 3.72
CA GLN A 255 -6.00 -2.28 2.31
C GLN A 255 -5.50 -3.66 1.88
N LYS A 256 -4.40 -4.14 2.43
CA LYS A 256 -3.70 -5.34 1.95
C LYS A 256 -3.51 -6.43 3.00
N HIS A 257 -4.22 -6.34 4.13
CA HIS A 257 -4.15 -7.32 5.24
C HIS A 257 -2.71 -7.60 5.68
N ARG A 258 -1.94 -6.54 5.99
CA ARG A 258 -0.54 -6.65 6.40
C ARG A 258 -0.37 -6.35 7.90
N PRO A 259 0.63 -6.94 8.56
CA PRO A 259 0.93 -6.62 9.96
C PRO A 259 1.63 -5.26 10.09
N LEU A 260 1.52 -4.64 11.27
CA LEU A 260 2.22 -3.42 11.65
C LEU A 260 3.61 -3.70 12.22
N THR A 261 4.47 -2.67 12.19
CA THR A 261 5.79 -2.64 12.85
C THR A 261 6.05 -1.35 13.60
N LEU A 262 5.39 -0.25 13.22
CA LEU A 262 5.55 1.03 13.89
C LEU A 262 4.42 1.24 14.90
N HIS A 263 4.80 1.66 16.12
CA HIS A 263 3.87 1.97 17.20
C HIS A 263 3.94 3.45 17.54
N ALA A 264 2.91 3.99 18.21
CA ALA A 264 2.84 5.41 18.60
C ALA A 264 3.70 5.67 19.85
N THR A 265 5.01 5.57 19.71
CA THR A 265 5.99 5.60 20.81
C THR A 265 6.64 6.96 21.03
N ILE A 266 6.51 7.88 20.07
CA ILE A 266 7.11 9.22 20.14
C ILE A 266 6.04 10.31 20.15
N SER A 267 6.42 11.50 20.62
CA SER A 267 5.57 12.69 20.64
C SER A 267 5.19 13.14 19.22
N LEU A 268 4.02 13.77 19.07
CA LEU A 268 3.62 14.38 17.80
C LEU A 268 4.54 15.57 17.43
N PRO A 269 4.68 15.91 16.14
CA PRO A 269 5.37 17.12 15.74
C PRO A 269 4.66 18.36 16.32
N THR A 270 5.42 19.36 16.75
CA THR A 270 4.87 20.61 17.27
C THR A 270 4.65 21.62 16.16
N VAL A 271 3.51 22.32 16.20
CA VAL A 271 3.11 23.30 15.18
C VAL A 271 4.05 24.51 15.15
N ASP A 272 4.63 24.88 16.30
CA ASP A 272 5.48 26.07 16.45
C ASP A 272 6.84 26.00 15.73
N GLN A 273 7.23 24.81 15.29
CA GLN A 273 8.51 24.58 14.61
C GLN A 273 8.43 24.68 13.08
N ASP A 274 7.27 25.01 12.52
CA ASP A 274 7.11 25.15 11.07
C ASP A 274 6.71 26.59 10.70
N PRO A 275 7.49 27.28 9.85
CA PRO A 275 7.12 28.60 9.32
C PRO A 275 5.81 28.61 8.55
N ALA A 276 5.35 27.44 8.07
CA ALA A 276 4.06 27.22 7.41
C ALA A 276 3.06 26.54 8.35
N ASN A 277 2.75 27.15 9.50
CA ASN A 277 1.95 26.60 10.60
C ASN A 277 0.65 25.86 10.18
N TYR A 278 0.02 26.27 9.08
CA TYR A 278 -1.23 25.65 8.60
C TYR A 278 -1.07 24.22 8.09
N SER A 279 0.11 23.87 7.54
CA SER A 279 0.31 22.55 6.96
C SER A 279 0.47 21.46 8.00
N LEU A 280 1.04 21.76 9.15
CA LEU A 280 1.31 20.76 10.18
C LEU A 280 0.06 20.36 10.96
N ALA A 281 -0.89 21.28 11.16
CA ALA A 281 -2.15 20.97 11.84
C ALA A 281 -2.94 19.86 11.10
N GLY A 282 -3.05 19.96 9.77
CA GLY A 282 -3.68 18.93 8.95
C GLY A 282 -2.96 17.58 9.02
N PHE A 283 -1.63 17.59 9.04
CA PHE A 283 -0.85 16.37 9.21
C PHE A 283 -1.09 15.72 10.58
N ILE A 284 -1.16 16.49 11.65
CA ILE A 284 -1.49 15.99 13.01
C ILE A 284 -2.90 15.38 13.05
N TYR A 285 -3.90 16.01 12.42
CA TYR A 285 -5.23 15.42 12.29
C TYR A 285 -5.18 14.07 11.57
N LEU A 286 -4.40 13.97 10.50
CA LEU A 286 -4.24 12.71 9.77
C LEU A 286 -3.63 11.62 10.66
N VAL A 287 -2.58 11.92 11.41
CA VAL A 287 -1.97 10.98 12.37
C VAL A 287 -3.02 10.53 13.40
N ASN A 288 -3.79 11.45 13.96
CA ASN A 288 -4.80 11.14 14.99
C ASN A 288 -5.94 10.26 14.44
N LEU A 289 -6.32 10.41 13.17
CA LEU A 289 -7.29 9.50 12.52
C LEU A 289 -6.80 8.06 12.47
N TYR A 290 -5.48 7.83 12.25
CA TYR A 290 -4.92 6.48 12.11
C TYR A 290 -4.41 5.87 13.42
N ARG A 291 -4.21 6.66 14.48
CA ARG A 291 -3.71 6.15 15.77
C ARG A 291 -4.56 5.03 16.40
N PRO A 292 -5.90 5.03 16.31
CA PRO A 292 -6.70 3.95 16.88
C PRO A 292 -6.57 2.61 16.16
N PHE A 293 -6.01 2.58 14.94
CA PHE A 293 -5.80 1.35 14.18
C PHE A 293 -4.47 0.72 14.56
N ASP A 294 -4.42 0.18 15.76
CA ASP A 294 -3.26 -0.47 16.39
C ASP A 294 -3.19 -1.97 16.05
N ASP A 295 -2.24 -2.69 16.69
CA ASP A 295 -2.09 -4.14 16.51
C ASP A 295 -3.33 -4.92 16.92
N THR A 296 -4.13 -4.41 17.85
CA THR A 296 -5.38 -5.04 18.26
C THR A 296 -6.39 -4.98 17.12
N PHE A 297 -6.61 -3.79 16.56
CA PHE A 297 -7.51 -3.62 15.43
C PHE A 297 -7.02 -4.41 14.19
N ILE A 298 -5.75 -4.27 13.83
CA ILE A 298 -5.18 -4.97 12.67
C ILE A 298 -5.16 -6.50 12.90
N GLY A 299 -4.96 -6.96 14.13
CA GLY A 299 -5.06 -8.37 14.47
C GLY A 299 -6.47 -8.93 14.26
N LEU A 300 -7.51 -8.18 14.64
CA LEU A 300 -8.91 -8.52 14.37
C LEU A 300 -9.22 -8.48 12.86
N TRP A 301 -8.77 -7.42 12.19
CA TRP A 301 -8.91 -7.24 10.74
C TRP A 301 -8.28 -8.37 9.93
N ASN A 302 -7.11 -8.84 10.33
CA ASN A 302 -6.38 -9.93 9.69
C ASN A 302 -6.81 -11.33 10.20
N LYS A 303 -7.84 -11.41 11.06
CA LYS A 303 -8.33 -12.67 11.67
C LYS A 303 -7.26 -13.42 12.48
N SER A 304 -6.21 -12.75 12.92
CA SER A 304 -5.20 -13.31 13.85
C SER A 304 -5.61 -13.18 15.31
N ARG A 305 -6.68 -12.46 15.62
CA ARG A 305 -7.33 -12.31 16.92
C ARG A 305 -8.84 -12.47 16.77
N THR A 306 -9.52 -12.85 17.85
CA THR A 306 -10.96 -13.10 17.88
C THR A 306 -11.69 -12.37 19.02
N ASP A 307 -10.95 -11.71 19.91
CA ASP A 307 -11.45 -11.02 21.11
C ASP A 307 -12.03 -9.63 20.78
N CYS A 308 -13.02 -9.56 19.89
CA CYS A 308 -13.66 -8.33 19.51
C CYS A 308 -14.92 -8.05 20.35
N SER A 309 -15.12 -6.78 20.74
CA SER A 309 -16.31 -6.30 21.45
C SER A 309 -17.10 -5.31 20.58
N PRO A 310 -18.44 -5.46 20.47
CA PRO A 310 -19.27 -4.50 19.76
C PRO A 310 -19.16 -3.09 20.34
N LEU A 311 -19.03 -2.97 21.67
CA LEU A 311 -18.89 -1.68 22.34
C LEU A 311 -17.57 -0.97 21.97
N THR A 312 -16.50 -1.72 21.77
CA THR A 312 -15.20 -1.16 21.34
C THR A 312 -15.30 -0.60 19.93
N LEU A 313 -15.96 -1.29 19.01
CA LEU A 313 -16.15 -0.81 17.63
C LEU A 313 -17.12 0.39 17.56
N ALA A 314 -18.19 0.38 18.36
CA ALA A 314 -19.11 1.51 18.45
C ALA A 314 -18.40 2.78 18.98
N ARG A 315 -17.57 2.65 20.01
CA ARG A 315 -16.74 3.75 20.53
C ARG A 315 -15.75 4.25 19.48
N LEU A 316 -15.13 3.36 18.73
CA LEU A 316 -14.22 3.75 17.66
C LEU A 316 -14.95 4.49 16.54
N GLN A 317 -16.17 4.07 16.17
CA GLN A 317 -17.01 4.81 15.22
C GLN A 317 -17.33 6.24 15.71
N GLN A 318 -17.71 6.37 16.97
CA GLN A 318 -17.93 7.68 17.57
C GLN A 318 -16.67 8.53 17.57
N GLN A 319 -15.53 7.96 18.00
CA GLN A 319 -14.23 8.63 18.00
C GLN A 319 -13.83 9.13 16.61
N LEU A 320 -14.03 8.33 15.56
CA LEU A 320 -13.77 8.72 14.18
C LEU A 320 -14.71 9.84 13.71
N THR A 321 -15.98 9.81 14.11
CA THR A 321 -16.96 10.85 13.76
C THR A 321 -16.57 12.18 14.36
N GLU A 322 -16.07 12.19 15.59
CA GLU A 322 -15.69 13.38 16.34
C GLU A 322 -14.23 13.83 16.10
N ALA A 323 -13.41 13.01 15.41
CA ALA A 323 -11.96 13.23 15.25
C ALA A 323 -11.59 14.51 14.49
N LEU A 324 -12.46 14.99 13.63
CA LEU A 324 -12.24 16.20 12.84
C LEU A 324 -13.26 17.29 13.19
N PRO A 325 -12.82 18.53 13.46
CA PRO A 325 -13.73 19.64 13.66
C PRO A 325 -14.55 19.92 12.40
N GLN A 326 -15.72 20.53 12.56
CA GLN A 326 -16.59 20.88 11.44
C GLN A 326 -15.87 21.78 10.42
N PHE A 327 -15.12 22.76 10.90
CA PHE A 327 -14.29 23.64 10.08
C PHE A 327 -12.81 23.29 10.28
N LEU A 328 -12.16 22.84 9.21
CA LEU A 328 -10.73 22.51 9.20
C LEU A 328 -9.93 23.76 8.81
N ASN A 329 -9.05 24.21 9.69
CA ASN A 329 -8.07 25.25 9.36
C ASN A 329 -6.84 24.59 8.69
N THR A 330 -7.03 24.13 7.44
CA THR A 330 -6.04 23.39 6.67
C THR A 330 -6.12 23.79 5.20
N THR A 331 -5.17 23.33 4.38
CA THR A 331 -5.29 23.50 2.94
C THR A 331 -6.44 22.65 2.39
N GLU A 332 -6.99 23.05 1.22
CA GLU A 332 -8.08 22.29 0.58
C GLU A 332 -7.65 20.84 0.30
N SER A 333 -6.41 20.60 -0.15
CA SER A 333 -5.89 19.27 -0.37
C SER A 333 -5.82 18.42 0.91
N GLN A 334 -5.38 19.00 2.03
CA GLN A 334 -5.42 18.32 3.32
C GLN A 334 -6.85 18.00 3.76
N ALA A 335 -7.78 18.96 3.61
CA ALA A 335 -9.18 18.74 3.95
C ALA A 335 -9.80 17.59 3.12
N ALA A 336 -9.46 17.51 1.82
CA ALA A 336 -9.89 16.43 0.94
C ALA A 336 -9.41 15.06 1.42
N ASP A 337 -8.11 14.92 1.76
CA ASP A 337 -7.58 13.65 2.28
C ASP A 337 -8.17 13.31 3.66
N LEU A 338 -8.22 14.27 4.58
CA LEU A 338 -8.73 14.05 5.93
C LEU A 338 -10.19 13.57 5.93
N ARG A 339 -11.06 14.24 5.19
CA ARG A 339 -12.48 13.87 5.12
C ARG A 339 -12.68 12.54 4.41
N THR A 340 -11.98 12.31 3.30
CA THR A 340 -12.04 11.01 2.59
C THR A 340 -11.50 9.89 3.47
N SER A 341 -10.38 10.09 4.16
CA SER A 341 -9.80 9.12 5.09
C SER A 341 -10.74 8.82 6.26
N GLN A 342 -11.39 9.84 6.83
CA GLN A 342 -12.36 9.67 7.91
C GLN A 342 -13.51 8.74 7.48
N GLN A 343 -14.13 8.97 6.32
CA GLN A 343 -15.23 8.13 5.85
C GLN A 343 -14.76 6.72 5.49
N TRP A 344 -13.59 6.61 4.88
CA TRP A 344 -12.99 5.30 4.59
C TRP A 344 -12.70 4.49 5.86
N LEU A 345 -12.12 5.09 6.89
CA LEU A 345 -11.85 4.43 8.17
C LEU A 345 -13.13 4.01 8.90
N ARG A 346 -14.19 4.83 8.85
CA ARG A 346 -15.52 4.47 9.34
C ARG A 346 -16.08 3.23 8.60
N THR A 347 -15.84 3.14 7.29
CA THR A 347 -16.19 1.96 6.49
C THR A 347 -15.42 0.72 6.95
N MET A 348 -14.12 0.81 7.24
CA MET A 348 -13.31 -0.32 7.72
C MET A 348 -13.81 -0.83 9.08
N VAL A 349 -14.16 0.07 10.01
CA VAL A 349 -14.74 -0.33 11.31
C VAL A 349 -16.08 -1.01 11.13
N TRP A 350 -16.95 -0.51 10.24
CA TRP A 350 -18.23 -1.14 9.94
C TRP A 350 -18.06 -2.53 9.30
N GLN A 351 -17.12 -2.70 8.38
CA GLN A 351 -16.80 -4.00 7.78
C GLN A 351 -16.29 -5.00 8.84
N LEU A 352 -15.52 -4.55 9.82
CA LEU A 352 -15.11 -5.39 10.93
C LEU A 352 -16.31 -5.75 11.82
N SER A 353 -17.27 -4.84 12.01
CA SER A 353 -18.49 -5.08 12.81
C SER A 353 -19.39 -6.12 12.16
N ILE A 354 -19.59 -6.08 10.83
CA ILE A 354 -20.39 -7.10 10.14
C ILE A 354 -19.67 -8.45 10.11
N ALA A 355 -18.34 -8.46 9.93
CA ALA A 355 -17.56 -9.69 9.93
C ALA A 355 -17.60 -10.45 11.28
N ASN A 356 -17.86 -9.73 12.38
CA ASN A 356 -18.03 -10.31 13.72
C ASN A 356 -19.51 -10.50 14.13
N GLY A 357 -20.48 -10.24 13.23
CA GLY A 357 -21.90 -10.45 13.51
C GLY A 357 -22.51 -9.46 14.51
N PHE A 358 -21.95 -8.25 14.67
CA PHE A 358 -22.39 -7.27 15.67
C PHE A 358 -23.48 -6.32 15.18
N LEU A 359 -23.86 -6.38 13.90
CA LEU A 359 -24.86 -5.48 13.34
C LEU A 359 -26.28 -5.93 13.64
N SER A 360 -27.18 -4.97 13.91
CA SER A 360 -28.61 -5.20 14.10
C SER A 360 -29.44 -4.13 13.41
N SER A 361 -30.54 -4.52 12.79
CA SER A 361 -31.50 -3.57 12.18
C SER A 361 -32.22 -2.72 13.22
N THR A 362 -32.24 -3.15 14.49
CA THR A 362 -32.91 -2.49 15.62
C THR A 362 -31.93 -1.85 16.60
N SER A 363 -30.64 -1.76 16.24
CA SER A 363 -29.66 -1.12 17.11
C SER A 363 -30.02 0.35 17.37
N PRO A 364 -29.96 0.84 18.63
CA PRO A 364 -30.14 2.25 18.92
C PRO A 364 -28.97 3.10 18.39
N ASP A 365 -27.80 2.51 18.19
CA ASP A 365 -26.63 3.12 17.56
C ASP A 365 -26.70 2.89 16.05
N THR A 366 -26.89 3.97 15.28
CA THR A 366 -26.99 3.91 13.81
C THR A 366 -25.74 3.32 13.18
N SER A 367 -24.56 3.54 13.80
CA SER A 367 -23.27 3.04 13.32
C SER A 367 -23.17 1.50 13.35
N MET A 368 -24.00 0.86 14.18
CA MET A 368 -24.10 -0.61 14.32
C MET A 368 -25.29 -1.19 13.54
N THR A 369 -25.79 -0.47 12.52
CA THR A 369 -26.86 -0.94 11.64
C THR A 369 -26.34 -1.34 10.26
N PHE A 370 -27.12 -2.16 9.53
CA PHE A 370 -26.80 -2.53 8.15
C PHE A 370 -26.89 -1.35 7.16
N ARG A 371 -27.62 -0.27 7.51
CA ARG A 371 -27.80 0.91 6.65
C ARG A 371 -26.68 1.96 6.80
N PHE A 372 -25.82 1.83 7.79
CA PHE A 372 -24.80 2.84 8.09
C PHE A 372 -23.87 3.22 6.92
N PRO A 373 -23.46 2.30 6.02
CA PRO A 373 -22.68 2.68 4.83
C PRO A 373 -23.37 3.65 3.88
N ILE A 374 -24.72 3.74 3.92
CA ILE A 374 -25.46 4.74 3.14
C ILE A 374 -25.19 6.13 3.70
N GLU A 375 -25.13 6.28 5.02
CA GLU A 375 -24.79 7.55 5.69
C GLU A 375 -23.33 7.92 5.41
N ILE A 376 -22.40 6.96 5.48
CA ILE A 376 -20.99 7.18 5.12
C ILE A 376 -20.85 7.66 3.67
N ALA A 377 -21.54 7.03 2.73
CA ALA A 377 -21.50 7.40 1.32
C ALA A 377 -22.12 8.79 1.10
N LYS A 378 -23.22 9.12 1.79
CA LYS A 378 -23.81 10.47 1.79
C LYS A 378 -22.81 11.50 2.25
N ASP A 379 -22.22 11.31 3.44
CA ASP A 379 -21.23 12.22 4.02
C ASP A 379 -20.04 12.43 3.07
N LEU A 380 -19.54 11.35 2.45
CA LEU A 380 -18.43 11.40 1.50
C LEU A 380 -18.78 12.20 0.25
N VAL A 381 -19.98 11.99 -0.31
CA VAL A 381 -20.45 12.73 -1.50
C VAL A 381 -20.65 14.21 -1.19
N GLU A 382 -21.25 14.54 -0.05
CA GLU A 382 -21.47 15.94 0.37
C GLU A 382 -20.15 16.70 0.54
N VAL A 383 -19.17 16.04 1.14
CA VAL A 383 -17.84 16.64 1.39
C VAL A 383 -17.04 16.76 0.08
N THR A 384 -17.02 15.72 -0.77
CA THR A 384 -16.21 15.73 -1.99
C THR A 384 -16.70 16.73 -3.03
N ARG A 385 -17.99 17.11 -3.00
CA ARG A 385 -18.54 18.19 -3.84
C ARG A 385 -17.94 19.56 -3.56
N GLN A 386 -17.34 19.76 -2.39
CA GLN A 386 -16.77 21.04 -1.97
C GLN A 386 -15.31 21.21 -2.41
N PHE A 387 -14.67 20.13 -2.91
CA PHE A 387 -13.27 20.14 -3.26
C PHE A 387 -13.05 20.21 -4.78
N SER A 388 -12.01 20.94 -5.16
CA SER A 388 -11.55 20.95 -6.56
C SER A 388 -10.97 19.58 -6.95
N LYS A 389 -11.07 19.26 -8.23
CA LYS A 389 -10.45 18.05 -8.78
C LYS A 389 -8.96 17.99 -8.47
N GLN A 390 -8.25 19.12 -8.57
CA GLN A 390 -6.82 19.20 -8.33
C GLN A 390 -6.45 18.88 -6.88
N SER A 391 -7.21 19.36 -5.90
CA SER A 391 -6.97 19.09 -4.48
C SER A 391 -7.17 17.62 -4.11
N MET A 392 -7.96 16.88 -4.87
CA MET A 392 -8.14 15.44 -4.70
C MET A 392 -7.08 14.63 -5.46
N GLU A 393 -6.73 15.04 -6.69
CA GLU A 393 -5.78 14.31 -7.54
C GLU A 393 -4.33 14.31 -7.00
N VAL A 394 -3.96 15.29 -6.19
CA VAL A 394 -2.62 15.36 -5.57
C VAL A 394 -2.31 14.16 -4.66
N HIS A 395 -3.33 13.53 -4.09
CA HIS A 395 -3.19 12.33 -3.26
C HIS A 395 -2.98 11.04 -4.07
N GLY A 396 -3.09 11.13 -5.37
CA GLY A 396 -2.87 10.03 -6.29
C GLY A 396 -3.86 8.87 -6.10
N ILE A 397 -3.38 7.68 -6.42
CA ILE A 397 -4.20 6.47 -6.45
C ILE A 397 -4.76 6.07 -5.08
N GLY A 398 -4.08 6.44 -3.98
CA GLY A 398 -4.49 6.09 -2.62
C GLY A 398 -5.83 6.71 -2.21
N LEU A 399 -6.11 7.94 -2.60
CA LEU A 399 -7.41 8.57 -2.33
C LEU A 399 -8.53 7.90 -3.11
N ILE A 400 -8.27 7.57 -4.37
CA ILE A 400 -9.27 6.93 -5.25
C ILE A 400 -9.61 5.53 -4.73
N GLU A 401 -8.61 4.77 -4.24
CA GLU A 401 -8.82 3.46 -3.64
C GLU A 401 -9.73 3.54 -2.40
N LYS A 402 -9.59 4.57 -1.56
CA LYS A 402 -10.51 4.82 -0.43
C LYS A 402 -11.96 5.07 -0.90
N VAL A 403 -12.14 5.88 -1.93
CA VAL A 403 -13.47 6.15 -2.53
C VAL A 403 -14.06 4.88 -3.14
N PHE A 404 -13.23 4.08 -3.81
CA PHE A 404 -13.63 2.78 -4.39
C PHE A 404 -14.11 1.81 -3.30
N ASP A 405 -13.43 1.69 -2.17
CA ASP A 405 -13.83 0.81 -1.06
C ASP A 405 -15.18 1.22 -0.46
N VAL A 406 -15.43 2.53 -0.30
CA VAL A 406 -16.73 3.05 0.15
C VAL A 406 -17.83 2.73 -0.87
N ALA A 407 -17.57 2.92 -2.17
CA ALA A 407 -18.52 2.61 -3.24
C ALA A 407 -18.84 1.10 -3.27
N CYS A 408 -17.84 0.23 -3.15
CA CYS A 408 -18.04 -1.22 -3.10
C CYS A 408 -18.89 -1.65 -1.89
N THR A 409 -18.64 -1.05 -0.72
CA THR A 409 -19.43 -1.34 0.48
C THR A 409 -20.87 -0.85 0.35
N LEU A 410 -21.10 0.30 -0.29
CA LEU A 410 -22.45 0.78 -0.59
C LEU A 410 -23.19 -0.18 -1.53
N ILE A 411 -22.54 -0.70 -2.57
CA ILE A 411 -23.12 -1.71 -3.49
C ILE A 411 -23.55 -2.96 -2.72
N ASP A 412 -22.71 -3.46 -1.81
CA ASP A 412 -23.04 -4.65 -1.00
C ASP A 412 -24.28 -4.41 -0.14
N VAL A 413 -24.38 -3.25 0.51
CA VAL A 413 -25.55 -2.89 1.31
C VAL A 413 -26.80 -2.74 0.46
N MET A 414 -26.70 -2.09 -0.71
CA MET A 414 -27.83 -1.92 -1.63
C MET A 414 -28.37 -3.26 -2.16
N SER A 415 -27.54 -4.29 -2.24
CA SER A 415 -27.99 -5.63 -2.67
C SER A 415 -28.75 -6.42 -1.60
N CYS A 416 -28.49 -6.12 -0.32
CA CYS A 416 -29.01 -6.89 0.81
C CYS A 416 -30.15 -6.19 1.57
N VAL A 417 -30.22 -4.86 1.52
CA VAL A 417 -31.16 -4.08 2.33
C VAL A 417 -32.25 -3.48 1.45
N PRO A 418 -33.56 -3.71 1.76
CA PRO A 418 -34.65 -3.05 1.05
C PRO A 418 -34.51 -1.52 1.15
N LEU A 419 -34.48 -0.85 0.01
CA LEU A 419 -34.34 0.59 -0.10
C LEU A 419 -35.72 1.23 -0.22
N GLU A 420 -36.12 2.00 0.80
CA GLU A 420 -37.30 2.84 0.73
C GLU A 420 -36.95 4.12 -0.03
N SER A 421 -37.55 4.34 -1.19
CA SER A 421 -37.39 5.59 -1.93
C SER A 421 -38.20 6.71 -1.27
N ARG A 422 -37.52 7.65 -0.63
CA ARG A 422 -38.14 8.90 -0.19
C ARG A 422 -38.23 9.84 -1.38
N LYS A 423 -39.43 10.35 -1.70
CA LYS A 423 -39.72 11.09 -2.95
C LYS A 423 -38.95 12.41 -3.15
N PHE A 424 -38.28 12.95 -2.13
CA PHE A 424 -37.65 14.27 -2.17
C PHE A 424 -36.22 14.33 -1.63
N GLU A 425 -35.62 13.20 -1.24
CA GLU A 425 -34.22 13.13 -0.77
C GLU A 425 -33.38 12.28 -1.72
N PRO A 426 -32.12 12.66 -1.98
CA PRO A 426 -31.20 11.83 -2.73
C PRO A 426 -31.10 10.43 -2.09
N GLY A 427 -31.23 9.40 -2.92
CA GLY A 427 -31.19 8.02 -2.47
C GLY A 427 -29.80 7.37 -2.62
N PRO A 428 -29.59 6.15 -2.10
CA PRO A 428 -28.33 5.43 -2.20
C PRO A 428 -27.81 5.28 -3.63
N GLN A 429 -28.71 5.16 -4.63
CA GLN A 429 -28.35 5.11 -6.04
C GLN A 429 -27.71 6.41 -6.55
N GLU A 430 -28.16 7.57 -6.08
CA GLU A 430 -27.60 8.86 -6.44
C GLU A 430 -26.22 9.06 -5.78
N TYR A 431 -26.04 8.59 -4.56
CA TYR A 431 -24.72 8.57 -3.92
C TYR A 431 -23.76 7.66 -4.68
N LEU A 432 -24.19 6.46 -5.07
CA LEU A 432 -23.40 5.56 -5.89
C LEU A 432 -22.99 6.22 -7.21
N ASN A 433 -23.93 6.83 -7.94
CA ASN A 433 -23.66 7.52 -9.19
C ASN A 433 -22.65 8.67 -9.00
N SER A 434 -22.73 9.40 -7.89
CA SER A 434 -21.78 10.47 -7.57
C SER A 434 -20.38 9.91 -7.30
N LEU A 435 -20.25 8.82 -6.55
CA LEU A 435 -18.97 8.15 -6.28
C LEU A 435 -18.36 7.56 -7.56
N LEU A 436 -19.16 6.94 -8.44
CA LEU A 436 -18.71 6.44 -9.73
C LEU A 436 -18.21 7.57 -10.63
N THR A 437 -18.94 8.68 -10.66
CA THR A 437 -18.52 9.88 -11.40
C THR A 437 -17.19 10.40 -10.86
N LEU A 438 -17.03 10.47 -9.54
CA LEU A 438 -15.78 10.88 -8.92
C LEU A 438 -14.63 9.94 -9.30
N ILE A 439 -14.79 8.63 -9.17
CA ILE A 439 -13.80 7.62 -9.59
C ILE A 439 -13.45 7.80 -11.07
N SER A 440 -14.44 8.00 -11.93
CA SER A 440 -14.23 8.13 -13.38
C SER A 440 -13.55 9.43 -13.80
N THR A 441 -13.62 10.48 -12.98
CA THR A 441 -13.06 11.81 -13.31
C THR A 441 -11.66 12.01 -12.74
N LEU A 442 -11.32 11.34 -11.64
CA LEU A 442 -10.01 11.43 -11.04
C LEU A 442 -9.00 10.61 -11.86
N ARG A 443 -7.81 11.15 -12.02
CA ARG A 443 -6.74 10.55 -12.83
C ARG A 443 -6.30 9.19 -12.28
N GLY A 444 -6.34 8.16 -13.12
CA GLY A 444 -6.04 6.78 -12.74
C GLY A 444 -7.24 5.98 -12.23
N GLY A 445 -8.34 6.64 -11.88
CA GLY A 445 -9.57 5.96 -11.43
C GLY A 445 -10.31 5.26 -12.55
N GLU A 446 -10.42 5.93 -13.71
CA GLU A 446 -11.08 5.41 -14.90
C GLU A 446 -10.48 4.09 -15.40
N SER A 447 -9.15 4.00 -15.48
CA SER A 447 -8.48 2.81 -16.01
C SER A 447 -8.32 1.68 -14.99
N ARG A 448 -8.25 2.00 -13.69
CA ARG A 448 -7.92 1.01 -12.64
C ARG A 448 -9.13 0.57 -11.84
N PHE A 449 -9.97 1.49 -11.39
CA PHE A 449 -11.06 1.18 -10.44
C PHE A 449 -12.43 1.13 -11.08
N LEU A 450 -12.70 1.97 -12.09
CA LEU A 450 -14.01 1.98 -12.75
C LEU A 450 -14.38 0.60 -13.33
N PRO A 451 -13.49 -0.13 -14.03
CA PRO A 451 -13.83 -1.47 -14.54
C PRO A 451 -14.20 -2.46 -13.42
N LEU A 452 -13.52 -2.38 -12.27
CA LEU A 452 -13.76 -3.28 -11.14
C LEU A 452 -15.10 -3.01 -10.48
N VAL A 453 -15.43 -1.74 -10.23
CA VAL A 453 -16.71 -1.38 -9.61
C VAL A 453 -17.88 -1.63 -10.55
N MET A 454 -17.71 -1.41 -11.87
CA MET A 454 -18.74 -1.72 -12.88
C MET A 454 -19.00 -3.23 -13.00
N ALA A 455 -17.96 -4.07 -12.92
CA ALA A 455 -18.10 -5.51 -12.87
C ALA A 455 -18.89 -5.92 -11.61
N LYS A 456 -18.53 -5.36 -10.44
CA LYS A 456 -19.27 -5.63 -9.18
C LYS A 456 -20.74 -5.24 -9.27
N ILE A 457 -21.08 -4.08 -9.84
CA ILE A 457 -22.47 -3.65 -10.03
C ILE A 457 -23.22 -4.64 -10.93
N ARG A 458 -22.64 -5.03 -12.05
CA ARG A 458 -23.26 -5.99 -12.98
C ARG A 458 -23.56 -7.33 -12.29
N ASP A 459 -22.63 -7.80 -11.47
CA ASP A 459 -22.75 -9.11 -10.82
C ASP A 459 -23.68 -9.07 -9.61
N THR A 460 -23.76 -7.94 -8.87
CA THR A 460 -24.48 -7.80 -7.60
C THR A 460 -25.82 -7.06 -7.75
N LEU A 461 -25.90 -6.07 -8.63
CA LEU A 461 -27.07 -5.18 -8.81
C LEU A 461 -27.43 -5.02 -10.31
N PRO A 462 -27.76 -6.08 -11.05
CA PRO A 462 -27.99 -6.03 -12.50
C PRO A 462 -29.10 -5.04 -12.91
N ALA A 463 -30.12 -4.87 -12.08
CA ALA A 463 -31.20 -3.91 -12.35
C ALA A 463 -30.74 -2.45 -12.31
N ILE A 464 -29.75 -2.12 -11.47
CA ILE A 464 -29.17 -0.77 -11.39
C ILE A 464 -28.15 -0.57 -12.51
N GLY A 465 -27.44 -1.61 -12.92
CA GLY A 465 -26.46 -1.55 -14.01
C GLY A 465 -27.04 -1.00 -15.31
N SER A 466 -28.33 -1.28 -15.61
CA SER A 466 -29.04 -0.75 -16.78
C SER A 466 -29.49 0.72 -16.63
N GLN A 467 -29.46 1.28 -15.44
CA GLN A 467 -29.90 2.65 -15.13
C GLN A 467 -28.73 3.60 -14.85
N LEU A 468 -27.49 3.14 -15.03
CA LEU A 468 -26.32 3.99 -14.85
C LEU A 468 -26.25 5.11 -15.89
N PRO A 469 -25.67 6.27 -15.54
CA PRO A 469 -25.48 7.37 -16.48
C PRO A 469 -24.70 6.93 -17.74
N LEU A 470 -25.19 7.31 -18.92
CA LEU A 470 -24.61 6.91 -20.22
C LEU A 470 -23.11 7.19 -20.32
N HIS A 471 -22.65 8.34 -19.81
CA HIS A 471 -21.23 8.70 -19.84
C HIS A 471 -20.32 7.73 -19.06
N LEU A 472 -20.82 7.04 -18.01
CA LEU A 472 -20.08 6.00 -17.29
C LEU A 472 -20.02 4.70 -18.09
N ILE A 473 -21.11 4.35 -18.76
CA ILE A 473 -21.19 3.15 -19.61
C ILE A 473 -20.27 3.32 -20.83
N GLU A 474 -20.26 4.50 -21.46
CA GLU A 474 -19.37 4.81 -22.58
C GLU A 474 -17.90 4.75 -22.21
N LYS A 475 -17.50 5.31 -21.05
CA LYS A 475 -16.14 5.21 -20.53
C LYS A 475 -15.73 3.77 -20.26
N TYR A 476 -16.60 2.97 -19.67
CA TYR A 476 -16.36 1.55 -19.43
C TYR A 476 -16.14 0.78 -20.74
N ASN A 477 -17.00 0.97 -21.74
CA ASN A 477 -16.90 0.31 -23.06
C ASN A 477 -15.68 0.79 -23.85
N GLY A 478 -15.30 2.06 -23.76
CA GLY A 478 -14.12 2.65 -24.43
C GLY A 478 -12.79 2.11 -23.90
N SER A 479 -12.73 1.73 -22.63
CA SER A 479 -11.53 1.13 -22.00
C SER A 479 -11.25 -0.31 -22.48
N GLY A 480 -12.25 -1.00 -23.05
CA GLY A 480 -12.15 -2.42 -23.48
C GLY A 480 -11.45 -2.65 -24.83
N HIS A 481 -11.12 -1.61 -25.62
CA HIS A 481 -10.61 -1.79 -26.98
C HIS A 481 -9.08 -1.81 -27.15
N HIS A 482 -8.28 -1.84 -26.10
CA HIS A 482 -6.81 -1.96 -26.18
C HIS A 482 -6.23 -3.29 -25.68
N GLY A 483 -7.06 -4.32 -25.43
CA GLY A 483 -6.62 -5.69 -25.19
C GLY A 483 -6.56 -6.48 -26.50
N LYS A 484 -5.35 -6.69 -27.05
CA LYS A 484 -5.12 -7.58 -28.22
C LYS A 484 -5.74 -8.95 -27.95
N ARG A 485 -6.67 -9.32 -28.84
CA ARG A 485 -7.17 -10.68 -28.99
C ARG A 485 -5.97 -11.62 -29.25
N ALA A 486 -5.56 -12.38 -28.25
CA ALA A 486 -4.67 -13.53 -28.45
C ALA A 486 -5.55 -14.66 -28.97
N ASP A 487 -5.31 -15.08 -30.20
CA ASP A 487 -5.91 -16.27 -30.81
C ASP A 487 -5.60 -17.49 -29.95
N ARG A 488 -6.64 -18.11 -29.41
CA ARG A 488 -6.59 -19.45 -28.83
C ARG A 488 -7.06 -20.42 -29.89
N PRO A 489 -6.30 -21.46 -30.23
CA PRO A 489 -6.80 -22.54 -31.08
C PRO A 489 -7.82 -23.37 -30.30
N GLU A 490 -8.97 -23.59 -30.92
CA GLU A 490 -10.01 -24.49 -30.44
C GLU A 490 -9.46 -25.92 -30.40
N GLN A 491 -9.35 -26.49 -29.21
CA GLN A 491 -9.30 -27.97 -29.05
C GLN A 491 -10.65 -28.43 -28.53
N GLN A 492 -11.38 -29.11 -29.39
CA GLN A 492 -12.54 -29.92 -29.08
C GLN A 492 -12.11 -31.08 -28.14
N VAL A 493 -12.70 -31.12 -26.95
CA VAL A 493 -12.64 -32.29 -26.07
C VAL A 493 -14.06 -32.83 -25.94
N GLU A 494 -14.27 -34.03 -26.52
CA GLU A 494 -15.48 -34.82 -26.35
C GLU A 494 -15.65 -35.26 -24.89
N LEU A 495 -16.81 -34.92 -24.31
CA LEU A 495 -17.26 -35.43 -23.00
C LEU A 495 -17.98 -36.76 -23.20
N LYS A 496 -17.37 -37.84 -22.76
CA LYS A 496 -18.07 -39.11 -22.51
C LYS A 496 -18.84 -39.03 -21.20
N GLN A 497 -20.16 -39.28 -21.29
CA GLN A 497 -21.02 -39.53 -20.17
C GLN A 497 -20.74 -40.91 -19.57
N GLU A 498 -20.54 -40.99 -18.28
CA GLU A 498 -20.76 -42.19 -17.48
C GLU A 498 -21.71 -41.89 -16.33
N ASN A 499 -22.85 -42.59 -16.39
CA ASN A 499 -23.87 -42.67 -15.33
C ASN A 499 -23.39 -43.57 -14.19
N SER A 500 -23.52 -43.15 -12.95
CA SER A 500 -23.85 -44.06 -11.86
C SER A 500 -24.54 -43.30 -10.70
N GLY A 501 -25.70 -43.77 -10.34
CA GLY A 501 -26.54 -43.20 -9.32
C GLY A 501 -26.12 -43.57 -7.90
N GLY A 502 -26.62 -42.80 -6.94
CA GLY A 502 -26.45 -43.06 -5.51
C GLY A 502 -27.07 -41.94 -4.69
N SER A 503 -28.31 -42.15 -4.25
CA SER A 503 -29.07 -41.30 -3.34
C SER A 503 -28.51 -41.36 -1.93
N SER A 504 -28.33 -40.21 -1.26
CA SER A 504 -28.62 -40.08 0.19
C SER A 504 -28.81 -38.61 0.57
N SER A 505 -29.94 -38.35 1.17
CA SER A 505 -30.42 -37.12 1.75
C SER A 505 -29.64 -36.76 3.02
N ALA A 506 -29.19 -35.50 3.13
CA ALA A 506 -28.95 -34.86 4.43
C ALA A 506 -29.08 -33.33 4.28
N GLY A 507 -29.81 -32.74 5.22
CA GLY A 507 -30.39 -31.41 5.20
C GLY A 507 -29.43 -30.26 5.02
N SER A 508 -29.84 -29.34 4.18
CA SER A 508 -29.24 -28.02 3.98
C SER A 508 -29.62 -27.09 5.12
N SER A 509 -28.61 -26.60 5.84
CA SER A 509 -28.72 -25.45 6.71
C SER A 509 -28.60 -24.17 5.84
N PRO A 510 -29.52 -23.21 5.92
CA PRO A 510 -29.50 -22.01 5.07
C PRO A 510 -28.85 -20.85 5.79
N PHE A 511 -27.54 -20.81 5.88
CA PHE A 511 -26.75 -19.61 6.20
C PHE A 511 -25.32 -19.81 5.70
N GLU A 512 -25.12 -19.72 4.39
CA GLU A 512 -23.83 -19.32 3.85
C GLU A 512 -23.74 -17.79 4.01
N THR A 513 -22.88 -17.34 4.90
CA THR A 513 -22.49 -15.93 5.02
C THR A 513 -21.90 -15.46 3.69
N PRO A 514 -22.39 -14.35 3.10
CA PRO A 514 -21.78 -13.78 1.90
C PRO A 514 -20.32 -13.45 2.19
N SER A 515 -19.42 -13.94 1.33
CA SER A 515 -17.98 -13.69 1.43
C SER A 515 -17.70 -12.23 1.06
N PHE A 516 -17.76 -11.32 2.03
CA PHE A 516 -17.43 -9.89 1.87
C PHE A 516 -15.94 -9.62 1.64
N MET A 517 -15.06 -10.64 1.63
CA MET A 517 -13.60 -10.46 1.70
C MET A 517 -12.81 -10.96 0.49
N HIS A 518 -13.42 -11.30 -0.64
CA HIS A 518 -12.67 -11.86 -1.78
C HIS A 518 -12.92 -11.12 -3.08
N TYR A 519 -12.29 -9.93 -3.25
CA TYR A 519 -12.18 -9.28 -4.56
C TYR A 519 -10.78 -8.71 -4.85
N TYR A 520 -9.74 -9.49 -4.51
CA TYR A 520 -8.43 -9.31 -5.13
C TYR A 520 -7.93 -10.69 -5.57
N PRO A 521 -7.91 -11.01 -6.87
CA PRO A 521 -7.14 -12.14 -7.32
C PRO A 521 -5.67 -11.85 -7.03
N LEU A 522 -5.04 -12.75 -6.28
CA LEU A 522 -3.58 -12.84 -6.18
C LEU A 522 -3.07 -13.12 -7.59
N ALA A 523 -2.49 -12.11 -8.25
CA ALA A 523 -1.67 -12.23 -9.44
C ALA A 523 -0.30 -11.62 -9.15
#